data_706f99a679024aad151ebdbbcb49ab38
#
_entry.id   706f99a679024aad151ebdbbcb49ab38
#
_cell.length_a   1.000
_cell.length_b   1.000
_cell.length_c   1.000
_cell.angle_alpha   90.00
_cell.angle_beta   90.00
_cell.angle_gamma   90.00
#
_symmetry.space_group_name_H-M   'P 1'
#
loop_
_entity.id
_entity.type
_entity.pdbx_description
1 polymer ?
#
loop_
_entity_poly.entity_id
_entity_poly.type
_entity_poly.pdbx_seq_one_letter_code
_entity_poly.pdbx_strand_id
1 'polypeptide(L)'
;MWLIPRMEEFQRDNPGIDIRIDASDVPVDLETSDVDLALRYTLPGPGTQGGLRLFGEQLAVVASPWLLKSGKPLRTPADVAQFTLIEAGDAHRSQHLEWLSWRRWFEACHLTRLQPERWLYFNYAHQIVQAALAGQGLALARMPLIADALAAGDLVEVLPGHRIDSPLAYWLMVGPRSAQRPEIKAFCAWLQVQAEATRQAIGDVPDPDLNDNLD
;
A
#
# COMPACT_ATOMS: atom_id res chain seq x y z
N MET A 1 0.80 8.63 -1.36
CA MET A 1 1.33 7.81 -2.46
C MET A 1 0.22 7.38 -3.40
N TRP A 2 -0.77 6.60 -2.98
CA TRP A 2 -1.80 6.12 -3.92
C TRP A 2 -2.77 7.23 -4.36
N LEU A 3 -3.31 8.02 -3.42
CA LEU A 3 -4.33 9.03 -3.69
C LEU A 3 -3.79 10.26 -4.42
N ILE A 4 -2.73 10.87 -3.87
CA ILE A 4 -2.26 12.20 -4.32
C ILE A 4 -1.94 12.25 -5.83
N PRO A 5 -1.26 11.26 -6.45
CA PRO A 5 -0.97 11.32 -7.89
C PRO A 5 -2.21 11.29 -8.79
N ARG A 6 -3.35 10.84 -8.27
CA ARG A 6 -4.62 10.69 -9.00
C ARG A 6 -5.54 11.90 -8.86
N MET A 7 -5.29 12.75 -7.87
CA MET A 7 -6.20 13.85 -7.51
C MET A 7 -6.34 14.94 -8.57
N GLU A 8 -5.32 15.14 -9.41
CA GLU A 8 -5.40 16.13 -10.50
C GLU A 8 -6.59 15.87 -11.43
N GLU A 9 -6.86 14.62 -11.75
CA GLU A 9 -8.01 14.22 -12.55
C GLU A 9 -9.33 14.64 -11.88
N PHE A 10 -9.49 14.32 -10.60
CA PHE A 10 -10.69 14.67 -9.87
C PHE A 10 -10.90 16.18 -9.78
N GLN A 11 -9.85 16.95 -9.47
CA GLN A 11 -9.91 18.40 -9.33
C GLN A 11 -10.21 19.09 -10.66
N ARG A 12 -9.69 18.58 -11.78
CA ARG A 12 -9.98 19.10 -13.12
C ARG A 12 -11.48 18.95 -13.46
N ASP A 13 -12.07 17.81 -13.11
CA ASP A 13 -13.45 17.51 -13.41
C ASP A 13 -14.44 18.12 -12.38
N ASN A 14 -13.94 18.54 -11.22
CA ASN A 14 -14.70 19.12 -10.12
C ASN A 14 -14.06 20.41 -9.58
N PRO A 15 -13.92 21.46 -10.37
CA PRO A 15 -13.14 22.67 -10.03
C PRO A 15 -13.71 23.47 -8.85
N GLY A 16 -14.93 23.19 -8.41
CA GLY A 16 -15.57 23.85 -7.27
C GLY A 16 -15.45 23.11 -5.95
N ILE A 17 -14.68 22.00 -5.91
CA ILE A 17 -14.49 21.19 -4.69
C ILE A 17 -13.10 21.42 -4.13
N ASP A 18 -13.02 22.02 -2.95
CA ASP A 18 -11.79 22.13 -2.18
C ASP A 18 -11.55 20.85 -1.37
N ILE A 19 -10.31 20.33 -1.40
CA ILE A 19 -9.92 19.11 -0.69
C ILE A 19 -8.83 19.43 0.30
N ARG A 20 -9.08 19.09 1.56
CA ARG A 20 -8.06 19.08 2.62
C ARG A 20 -7.71 17.64 2.98
N ILE A 21 -6.42 17.30 2.92
CA ILE A 21 -5.91 15.99 3.34
C ILE A 21 -5.15 16.14 4.64
N ASP A 22 -5.51 15.33 5.62
CA ASP A 22 -4.78 15.17 6.87
C ASP A 22 -4.30 13.71 6.96
N ALA A 23 -2.97 13.53 7.05
CA ALA A 23 -2.35 12.22 7.16
C ALA A 23 -1.96 11.96 8.63
N SER A 24 -2.58 10.95 9.22
CA SER A 24 -2.37 10.61 10.64
C SER A 24 -2.41 9.11 10.84
N ASP A 25 -1.58 8.60 11.74
CA ASP A 25 -1.61 7.21 12.21
C ASP A 25 -2.68 7.01 13.31
N VAL A 26 -3.24 8.11 13.83
CA VAL A 26 -4.31 8.06 14.83
C VAL A 26 -5.66 8.00 14.12
N PRO A 27 -6.48 6.97 14.39
CA PRO A 27 -7.83 6.89 13.83
C PRO A 27 -8.67 8.11 14.24
N VAL A 28 -9.30 8.73 13.24
CA VAL A 28 -10.23 9.84 13.47
C VAL A 28 -11.64 9.30 13.70
N ASP A 29 -12.38 9.92 14.64
CA ASP A 29 -13.80 9.67 14.82
C ASP A 29 -14.61 10.52 13.85
N LEU A 30 -15.21 9.88 12.85
CA LEU A 30 -16.01 10.54 11.80
C LEU A 30 -17.39 11.04 12.30
N GLU A 31 -17.84 10.62 13.47
CA GLU A 31 -19.09 11.10 14.05
C GLU A 31 -18.93 12.47 14.72
N THR A 32 -17.76 12.72 15.31
CA THR A 32 -17.53 13.94 16.12
C THR A 32 -16.55 14.92 15.50
N SER A 33 -15.69 14.49 14.59
CA SER A 33 -14.68 15.34 13.92
C SER A 33 -15.26 16.12 12.73
N ASP A 34 -14.47 17.09 12.23
CA ASP A 34 -14.78 17.85 11.00
C ASP A 34 -14.27 17.14 9.72
N VAL A 35 -13.91 15.85 9.84
CA VAL A 35 -13.46 15.03 8.71
C VAL A 35 -14.67 14.40 8.03
N ASP A 36 -14.81 14.61 6.72
CA ASP A 36 -15.93 14.11 5.92
C ASP A 36 -15.81 12.61 5.60
N LEU A 37 -14.60 12.16 5.32
CA LEU A 37 -14.28 10.75 5.02
C LEU A 37 -12.84 10.40 5.42
N ALA A 38 -12.58 9.10 5.61
CA ALA A 38 -11.24 8.60 5.89
C ALA A 38 -10.89 7.42 4.99
N LEU A 39 -9.65 7.41 4.51
CA LEU A 39 -9.04 6.23 3.91
C LEU A 39 -8.21 5.54 4.97
N ARG A 40 -8.64 4.37 5.40
CA ARG A 40 -7.99 3.59 6.46
C ARG A 40 -7.26 2.40 5.88
N TYR A 41 -6.05 2.17 6.36
CA TYR A 41 -5.28 0.97 6.10
C TYR A 41 -5.22 0.15 7.38
N THR A 42 -6.00 -0.92 7.44
CA THR A 42 -6.19 -1.71 8.67
C THR A 42 -6.72 -3.11 8.36
N LEU A 43 -6.73 -3.96 9.38
CA LEU A 43 -7.44 -5.23 9.35
C LEU A 43 -8.96 -5.02 9.24
N PRO A 44 -9.69 -5.93 8.58
CA PRO A 44 -11.14 -5.95 8.67
C PRO A 44 -11.59 -6.19 10.12
N GLY A 45 -12.64 -5.51 10.54
CA GLY A 45 -13.13 -5.65 11.90
C GLY A 45 -14.12 -4.54 12.30
N PRO A 46 -14.41 -4.38 13.59
CA PRO A 46 -15.38 -3.37 14.06
C PRO A 46 -15.07 -1.94 13.60
N GLY A 47 -13.79 -1.60 13.45
CA GLY A 47 -13.37 -0.26 13.00
C GLY A 47 -13.55 -0.02 11.49
N THR A 48 -13.94 -1.03 10.72
CA THR A 48 -14.22 -0.94 9.28
C THR A 48 -15.68 -1.25 8.95
N GLN A 49 -16.50 -1.49 9.96
CA GLN A 49 -17.93 -1.79 9.78
C GLN A 49 -18.64 -0.60 9.11
N GLY A 50 -19.42 -0.90 8.08
CA GLY A 50 -20.08 0.13 7.26
C GLY A 50 -19.13 0.85 6.28
N GLY A 51 -17.87 0.48 6.22
CA GLY A 51 -16.90 0.99 5.25
C GLY A 51 -16.84 0.16 3.98
N LEU A 52 -16.43 0.80 2.88
CA LEU A 52 -16.20 0.14 1.61
C LEU A 52 -14.73 -0.31 1.51
N ARG A 53 -14.49 -1.62 1.31
CA ARG A 53 -13.17 -2.12 0.97
C ARG A 53 -12.78 -1.65 -0.43
N LEU A 54 -11.71 -0.90 -0.52
CA LEU A 54 -11.20 -0.41 -1.81
C LEU A 54 -10.35 -1.47 -2.50
N PHE A 55 -9.32 -1.97 -1.84
CA PHE A 55 -8.44 -3.04 -2.32
C PHE A 55 -7.64 -3.64 -1.16
N GLY A 56 -7.12 -4.84 -1.40
CA GLY A 56 -6.23 -5.56 -0.49
C GLY A 56 -4.77 -5.17 -0.62
N GLU A 57 -3.91 -5.97 -0.03
CA GLU A 57 -2.48 -5.71 0.03
C GLU A 57 -1.69 -6.98 -0.28
N GLN A 58 -0.80 -6.88 -1.24
CA GLN A 58 0.31 -7.81 -1.45
C GLN A 58 1.63 -7.06 -1.39
N LEU A 59 2.66 -7.72 -0.89
CA LEU A 59 4.01 -7.18 -0.89
C LEU A 59 4.86 -7.95 -1.89
N ALA A 60 5.64 -7.20 -2.65
CA ALA A 60 6.59 -7.71 -3.63
C ALA A 60 8.00 -7.21 -3.33
N VAL A 61 8.99 -8.04 -3.64
CA VAL A 61 10.39 -7.59 -3.63
C VAL A 61 10.66 -6.83 -4.90
N VAL A 62 11.06 -5.55 -4.76
CA VAL A 62 11.30 -4.66 -5.90
C VAL A 62 12.68 -4.00 -5.83
N ALA A 63 13.15 -3.64 -7.01
CA ALA A 63 14.40 -2.89 -7.19
C ALA A 63 14.25 -1.90 -8.34
N SER A 64 15.10 -0.85 -8.34
CA SER A 64 15.29 -0.07 -9.55
C SER A 64 16.08 -0.89 -10.59
N PRO A 65 15.82 -0.71 -11.90
CA PRO A 65 16.62 -1.35 -12.95
C PRO A 65 18.11 -1.02 -12.86
N TRP A 66 18.43 0.17 -12.31
CA TRP A 66 19.81 0.60 -12.12
C TRP A 66 20.56 -0.28 -11.09
N LEU A 67 19.92 -0.61 -9.96
CA LEU A 67 20.52 -1.49 -8.95
C LEU A 67 20.87 -2.86 -9.53
N LEU A 68 20.01 -3.40 -10.40
CA LEU A 68 20.20 -4.72 -11.01
C LEU A 68 21.36 -4.77 -11.99
N LYS A 69 21.77 -3.61 -12.55
CA LYS A 69 22.96 -3.50 -13.40
C LYS A 69 24.28 -3.72 -12.65
N SER A 70 24.24 -3.77 -11.31
CA SER A 70 25.41 -4.06 -10.48
C SER A 70 26.01 -5.46 -10.70
N GLY A 71 25.31 -6.35 -11.40
CA GLY A 71 25.75 -7.67 -11.78
C GLY A 71 25.67 -8.74 -10.69
N LYS A 72 25.21 -8.41 -9.49
CA LYS A 72 24.93 -9.40 -8.44
C LYS A 72 23.76 -10.29 -8.89
N PRO A 73 23.87 -11.63 -8.78
CA PRO A 73 22.79 -12.53 -9.14
C PRO A 73 21.59 -12.34 -8.19
N LEU A 74 20.37 -12.36 -8.75
CA LEU A 74 19.13 -12.31 -7.99
C LEU A 74 18.12 -13.26 -8.66
N ARG A 75 18.32 -14.56 -8.45
CA ARG A 75 17.55 -15.65 -9.07
C ARG A 75 16.74 -16.45 -8.07
N THR A 76 17.19 -16.46 -6.83
CA THR A 76 16.55 -17.19 -5.73
C THR A 76 16.28 -16.24 -4.56
N PRO A 77 15.32 -16.55 -3.69
CA PRO A 77 15.07 -15.78 -2.48
C PRO A 77 16.31 -15.54 -1.61
N ALA A 78 17.24 -16.52 -1.56
CA ALA A 78 18.46 -16.38 -0.76
C ALA A 78 19.42 -15.30 -1.29
N ASP A 79 19.36 -14.98 -2.57
CA ASP A 79 20.24 -13.99 -3.20
C ASP A 79 19.99 -12.56 -2.69
N VAL A 80 18.83 -12.29 -2.06
CA VAL A 80 18.54 -10.97 -1.49
C VAL A 80 19.54 -10.57 -0.41
N ALA A 81 20.18 -11.54 0.25
CA ALA A 81 21.20 -11.29 1.28
C ALA A 81 22.42 -10.50 0.78
N GLN A 82 22.67 -10.53 -0.52
CA GLN A 82 23.81 -9.83 -1.15
C GLN A 82 23.54 -8.32 -1.36
N PHE A 83 22.33 -7.86 -1.02
CA PHE A 83 21.91 -6.48 -1.23
C PHE A 83 21.61 -5.79 0.11
N THR A 84 21.59 -4.47 0.09
CA THR A 84 20.97 -3.71 1.16
C THR A 84 19.45 -3.98 1.12
N LEU A 85 18.85 -4.36 2.24
CA LEU A 85 17.41 -4.50 2.36
C LEU A 85 16.81 -3.26 3.02
N ILE A 86 15.76 -2.73 2.41
CA ILE A 86 15.03 -1.55 2.90
C ILE A 86 13.84 -2.05 3.72
N GLU A 87 13.80 -1.69 5.01
CA GLU A 87 12.83 -2.16 5.98
C GLU A 87 12.00 -1.01 6.56
N ALA A 88 10.77 -1.29 6.89
CA ALA A 88 9.95 -0.39 7.70
C ALA A 88 10.49 -0.38 9.15
N GLY A 89 10.99 0.76 9.61
CA GLY A 89 11.67 0.88 10.91
C GLY A 89 10.82 0.50 12.12
N ASP A 90 9.51 0.61 12.01
CA ASP A 90 8.54 0.25 13.05
C ASP A 90 7.89 -1.13 12.85
N ALA A 91 8.32 -1.89 11.82
CA ALA A 91 7.76 -3.20 11.51
C ALA A 91 7.81 -4.19 12.71
N HIS A 92 8.76 -4.00 13.63
CA HIS A 92 8.92 -4.83 14.83
C HIS A 92 8.23 -4.26 16.08
N ARG A 93 7.67 -3.05 16.01
CA ARG A 93 7.06 -2.36 17.16
C ARG A 93 5.53 -2.40 17.16
N SER A 94 4.92 -2.66 16.03
CA SER A 94 3.47 -2.71 15.86
C SER A 94 3.08 -4.07 15.26
N GLN A 95 2.13 -4.76 15.90
CA GLN A 95 1.58 -6.02 15.37
C GLN A 95 1.00 -5.87 13.96
N HIS A 96 0.49 -4.68 13.61
CA HIS A 96 -0.05 -4.41 12.28
C HIS A 96 1.05 -4.25 11.22
N LEU A 97 2.20 -3.70 11.59
CA LEU A 97 3.32 -3.50 10.65
C LEU A 97 4.20 -4.73 10.49
N GLU A 98 4.09 -5.70 11.41
CA GLU A 98 4.80 -6.98 11.31
C GLU A 98 4.51 -7.71 9.98
N TRP A 99 3.27 -7.58 9.48
CA TRP A 99 2.88 -8.13 8.18
C TRP A 99 3.68 -7.56 7.00
N LEU A 100 4.27 -6.39 7.16
CA LEU A 100 5.02 -5.67 6.13
C LEU A 100 6.54 -5.89 6.23
N SER A 101 7.00 -6.81 7.09
CA SER A 101 8.42 -6.98 7.41
C SER A 101 9.11 -8.00 6.51
N TRP A 102 10.41 -7.79 6.26
CA TRP A 102 11.27 -8.78 5.65
C TRP A 102 11.32 -10.09 6.46
N ARG A 103 11.14 -10.05 7.78
CA ARG A 103 11.04 -11.24 8.61
C ARG A 103 9.91 -12.15 8.12
N ARG A 104 8.71 -11.62 7.87
CA ARG A 104 7.57 -12.39 7.32
C ARG A 104 7.89 -12.95 5.94
N TRP A 105 8.55 -12.17 5.10
CA TRP A 105 8.97 -12.65 3.78
C TRP A 105 9.99 -13.79 3.89
N PHE A 106 10.97 -13.68 4.80
CA PHE A 106 11.94 -14.76 5.04
C PHE A 106 11.26 -16.01 5.58
N GLU A 107 10.28 -15.89 6.48
CA GLU A 107 9.49 -17.01 6.98
C GLU A 107 8.73 -17.70 5.84
N ALA A 108 8.07 -16.94 4.98
CA ALA A 108 7.36 -17.47 3.81
C ALA A 108 8.28 -18.17 2.81
N CYS A 109 9.54 -17.72 2.70
CA CYS A 109 10.55 -18.32 1.83
C CYS A 109 11.37 -19.43 2.54
N HIS A 110 11.08 -19.78 3.79
CA HIS A 110 11.86 -20.74 4.61
C HIS A 110 13.31 -20.33 4.83
N LEU A 111 13.58 -19.03 4.93
CA LEU A 111 14.92 -18.43 5.06
C LEU A 111 15.14 -17.73 6.41
N THR A 112 14.58 -18.25 7.49
CA THR A 112 14.57 -17.61 8.82
C THR A 112 15.94 -17.31 9.42
N ARG A 113 17.02 -17.92 8.89
CA ARG A 113 18.41 -17.71 9.33
C ARG A 113 19.20 -16.79 8.40
N LEU A 114 18.58 -16.30 7.31
CA LEU A 114 19.24 -15.43 6.35
C LEU A 114 19.60 -14.10 7.00
N GLN A 115 20.83 -13.67 6.79
CA GLN A 115 21.32 -12.37 7.27
C GLN A 115 21.76 -11.56 6.05
N PRO A 116 21.11 -10.44 5.74
CA PRO A 116 21.54 -9.56 4.66
C PRO A 116 22.80 -8.79 5.05
N GLU A 117 23.58 -8.38 4.05
CA GLU A 117 24.80 -7.60 4.26
C GLU A 117 24.52 -6.27 4.98
N ARG A 118 23.39 -5.61 4.66
CA ARG A 118 23.02 -4.30 5.19
C ARG A 118 21.52 -4.14 5.30
N TRP A 119 21.14 -3.30 6.25
CA TRP A 119 19.79 -2.79 6.44
C TRP A 119 19.73 -1.27 6.28
N LEU A 120 18.63 -0.80 5.72
CA LEU A 120 18.28 0.62 5.66
C LEU A 120 16.83 0.76 6.16
N TYR A 121 16.62 1.57 7.18
CA TYR A 121 15.34 1.67 7.87
C TYR A 121 14.67 3.02 7.62
N PHE A 122 13.36 2.97 7.31
CA PHE A 122 12.52 4.17 7.18
C PHE A 122 11.20 3.93 7.91
N ASN A 123 10.60 5.00 8.40
CA ASN A 123 9.32 4.91 9.13
C ASN A 123 8.09 5.13 8.24
N TYR A 124 8.25 5.60 7.00
CA TYR A 124 7.14 5.82 6.07
C TYR A 124 7.30 5.03 4.76
N ALA A 125 6.18 4.47 4.29
CA ALA A 125 6.15 3.68 3.05
C ALA A 125 6.67 4.44 1.82
N HIS A 126 6.41 5.76 1.73
CA HIS A 126 6.90 6.57 0.61
C HIS A 126 8.43 6.69 0.59
N GLN A 127 9.08 6.72 1.76
CA GLN A 127 10.55 6.76 1.86
C GLN A 127 11.16 5.44 1.40
N ILE A 128 10.53 4.31 1.74
CA ILE A 128 10.94 2.98 1.28
C ILE A 128 10.91 2.92 -0.25
N VAL A 129 9.82 3.39 -0.87
CA VAL A 129 9.70 3.40 -2.33
C VAL A 129 10.71 4.35 -2.97
N GLN A 130 10.90 5.55 -2.41
CA GLN A 130 11.89 6.50 -2.92
C GLN A 130 13.33 5.95 -2.82
N ALA A 131 13.67 5.28 -1.73
CA ALA A 131 14.97 4.64 -1.58
C ALA A 131 15.18 3.51 -2.61
N ALA A 132 14.14 2.71 -2.90
CA ALA A 132 14.20 1.68 -3.93
C ALA A 132 14.38 2.30 -5.32
N LEU A 133 13.61 3.33 -5.67
CA LEU A 133 13.74 4.08 -6.93
C LEU A 133 15.15 4.67 -7.11
N ALA A 134 15.73 5.18 -6.03
CA ALA A 134 17.11 5.69 -5.99
C ALA A 134 18.18 4.59 -6.03
N GLY A 135 17.81 3.30 -6.10
CA GLY A 135 18.73 2.19 -6.19
C GLY A 135 19.51 1.89 -4.91
N GLN A 136 19.01 2.33 -3.74
CA GLN A 136 19.71 2.16 -2.46
C GLN A 136 19.62 0.73 -1.92
N GLY A 137 18.71 -0.11 -2.44
CA GLY A 137 18.55 -1.49 -2.01
C GLY A 137 17.30 -2.16 -2.59
N LEU A 138 17.04 -3.37 -2.16
CA LEU A 138 15.80 -4.09 -2.40
C LEU A 138 14.76 -3.65 -1.36
N ALA A 139 13.57 -3.36 -1.81
CA ALA A 139 12.45 -3.05 -0.93
C ALA A 139 11.40 -4.16 -0.97
N LEU A 140 10.85 -4.49 0.20
CA LEU A 140 9.58 -5.20 0.28
C LEU A 140 8.48 -4.15 0.23
N ALA A 141 7.90 -3.98 -0.96
CA ALA A 141 7.02 -2.85 -1.24
C ALA A 141 5.57 -3.30 -1.43
N ARG A 142 4.66 -2.42 -1.06
CA ARG A 142 3.22 -2.61 -1.10
C ARG A 142 2.72 -2.38 -2.52
N MET A 143 2.14 -3.41 -3.15
CA MET A 143 1.74 -3.39 -4.56
C MET A 143 0.88 -2.18 -4.95
N PRO A 144 -0.16 -1.77 -4.18
CA PRO A 144 -0.97 -0.61 -4.54
C PRO A 144 -0.19 0.71 -4.58
N LEU A 145 0.92 0.80 -3.85
CA LEU A 145 1.73 2.02 -3.78
C LEU A 145 2.80 2.13 -4.86
N ILE A 146 3.08 1.03 -5.56
CA ILE A 146 4.14 0.93 -6.57
C ILE A 146 3.63 0.55 -7.96
N ALA A 147 2.33 0.30 -8.13
CA ALA A 147 1.75 -0.14 -9.40
C ALA A 147 2.15 0.78 -10.56
N ASP A 148 2.09 2.09 -10.36
CA ASP A 148 2.45 3.09 -11.38
C ASP A 148 3.96 3.05 -11.71
N ALA A 149 4.83 2.88 -10.69
CA ALA A 149 6.27 2.78 -10.89
C ALA A 149 6.69 1.47 -11.58
N LEU A 150 5.97 0.37 -11.32
CA LEU A 150 6.16 -0.89 -12.05
C LEU A 150 5.71 -0.74 -13.51
N ALA A 151 4.56 -0.13 -13.76
CA ALA A 151 4.06 0.11 -15.11
C ALA A 151 4.98 1.03 -15.93
N ALA A 152 5.58 2.03 -15.29
CA ALA A 152 6.56 2.94 -15.90
C ALA A 152 7.94 2.27 -16.11
N GLY A 153 8.21 1.14 -15.46
CA GLY A 153 9.53 0.50 -15.48
C GLY A 153 10.59 1.17 -14.60
N ASP A 154 10.19 2.09 -13.73
CA ASP A 154 11.07 2.74 -12.75
C ASP A 154 11.45 1.80 -11.60
N LEU A 155 10.56 0.85 -11.30
CA LEU A 155 10.79 -0.31 -10.47
C LEU A 155 10.51 -1.59 -11.24
N VAL A 156 11.18 -2.67 -10.84
CA VAL A 156 10.91 -4.02 -11.32
C VAL A 156 10.72 -4.96 -10.15
N GLU A 157 9.76 -5.86 -10.27
CA GLU A 157 9.59 -6.96 -9.35
C GLU A 157 10.65 -8.03 -9.64
N VAL A 158 11.45 -8.38 -8.64
CA VAL A 158 12.63 -9.20 -8.86
C VAL A 158 12.46 -10.68 -8.51
N LEU A 159 11.43 -11.04 -7.78
CA LEU A 159 11.11 -12.42 -7.40
C LEU A 159 9.58 -12.63 -7.48
N PRO A 160 8.98 -12.58 -8.67
CA PRO A 160 7.52 -12.50 -8.83
C PRO A 160 6.74 -13.69 -8.26
N GLY A 161 7.37 -14.85 -8.09
CA GLY A 161 6.74 -16.01 -7.45
C GLY A 161 6.78 -15.98 -5.91
N HIS A 162 7.26 -14.91 -5.29
CA HIS A 162 7.50 -14.82 -3.84
C HIS A 162 6.85 -13.58 -3.22
N ARG A 163 5.70 -13.17 -3.75
CA ARG A 163 4.84 -12.18 -3.10
C ARG A 163 4.29 -12.77 -1.81
N ILE A 164 4.04 -11.91 -0.83
CA ILE A 164 3.33 -12.30 0.39
C ILE A 164 2.04 -11.50 0.52
N ASP A 165 0.99 -12.17 0.94
CA ASP A 165 -0.29 -11.55 1.23
C ASP A 165 -0.26 -10.89 2.60
N SER A 166 -0.93 -9.76 2.71
CA SER A 166 -1.20 -9.09 3.98
C SER A 166 -2.69 -9.15 4.28
N PRO A 167 -3.09 -9.38 5.53
CA PRO A 167 -4.50 -9.32 5.91
C PRO A 167 -5.04 -7.89 6.00
N LEU A 168 -4.17 -6.91 5.84
CA LEU A 168 -4.52 -5.49 5.84
C LEU A 168 -5.14 -5.11 4.49
N ALA A 169 -6.09 -4.19 4.51
CA ALA A 169 -6.71 -3.64 3.31
C ALA A 169 -6.97 -2.14 3.46
N TYR A 170 -7.26 -1.50 2.34
CA TYR A 170 -7.65 -0.10 2.30
C TYR A 170 -9.17 0.01 2.31
N TRP A 171 -9.67 0.83 3.20
CA TRP A 171 -11.09 1.04 3.46
C TRP A 171 -11.46 2.50 3.31
N LEU A 172 -12.56 2.76 2.61
CA LEU A 172 -13.20 4.07 2.56
C LEU A 172 -14.29 4.11 3.63
N MET A 173 -14.13 5.02 4.59
CA MET A 173 -15.11 5.31 5.63
C MET A 173 -15.69 6.69 5.37
N VAL A 174 -17.02 6.84 5.40
CA VAL A 174 -17.70 8.13 5.18
C VAL A 174 -18.42 8.53 6.46
N GLY A 175 -18.21 9.76 6.90
CA GLY A 175 -18.88 10.30 8.07
C GLY A 175 -20.39 10.42 7.84
N PRO A 176 -21.24 10.06 8.81
CA PRO A 176 -22.70 10.03 8.63
C PRO A 176 -23.28 11.41 8.29
N ARG A 177 -22.68 12.49 8.77
CA ARG A 177 -23.07 13.88 8.47
C ARG A 177 -22.77 14.29 7.03
N SER A 178 -21.78 13.65 6.40
CA SER A 178 -21.25 14.02 5.08
C SER A 178 -21.75 13.09 3.97
N ALA A 179 -22.28 11.93 4.29
CA ALA A 179 -22.64 10.87 3.35
C ALA A 179 -23.67 11.30 2.27
N GLN A 180 -24.51 12.28 2.58
CA GLN A 180 -25.52 12.75 1.63
C GLN A 180 -25.09 13.95 0.78
N ARG A 181 -23.93 14.55 1.09
CA ARG A 181 -23.42 15.73 0.38
C ARG A 181 -22.98 15.35 -1.05
N PRO A 182 -23.42 16.11 -2.09
CA PRO A 182 -23.10 15.77 -3.48
C PRO A 182 -21.61 15.68 -3.79
N GLU A 183 -20.80 16.57 -3.23
CA GLU A 183 -19.36 16.59 -3.41
C GLU A 183 -18.67 15.34 -2.79
N ILE A 184 -19.18 14.83 -1.67
CA ILE A 184 -18.68 13.60 -1.05
C ILE A 184 -19.07 12.39 -1.89
N LYS A 185 -20.30 12.34 -2.40
CA LYS A 185 -20.74 11.27 -3.30
C LYS A 185 -19.90 11.25 -4.58
N ALA A 186 -19.63 12.42 -5.18
CA ALA A 186 -18.78 12.52 -6.36
C ALA A 186 -17.36 12.00 -6.09
N PHE A 187 -16.77 12.40 -4.95
CA PHE A 187 -15.44 11.95 -4.56
C PHE A 187 -15.39 10.43 -4.28
N CYS A 188 -16.39 9.89 -3.59
CA CYS A 188 -16.49 8.44 -3.33
C CYS A 188 -16.64 7.63 -4.63
N ALA A 189 -17.46 8.08 -5.58
CA ALA A 189 -17.64 7.43 -6.87
C ALA A 189 -16.33 7.42 -7.67
N TRP A 190 -15.62 8.55 -7.72
CA TRP A 190 -14.31 8.64 -8.36
C TRP A 190 -13.28 7.72 -7.68
N LEU A 191 -13.22 7.70 -6.33
CA LEU A 191 -12.32 6.80 -5.58
C LEU A 191 -12.57 5.33 -5.91
N GLN A 192 -13.83 4.92 -6.08
CA GLN A 192 -14.17 3.54 -6.44
C GLN A 192 -13.64 3.17 -7.82
N VAL A 193 -13.72 4.08 -8.79
CA VAL A 193 -13.13 3.88 -10.13
C VAL A 193 -11.62 3.72 -10.04
N GLN A 194 -10.95 4.59 -9.28
CA GLN A 194 -9.51 4.49 -9.08
C GLN A 194 -9.10 3.21 -8.34
N ALA A 195 -9.92 2.77 -7.39
CA ALA A 195 -9.68 1.54 -6.65
C ALA A 195 -9.85 0.31 -7.55
N GLU A 196 -10.85 0.30 -8.44
CA GLU A 196 -11.04 -0.77 -9.41
C GLU A 196 -9.84 -0.91 -10.35
N ALA A 197 -9.36 0.20 -10.90
CA ALA A 197 -8.15 0.19 -11.72
C ALA A 197 -6.94 -0.35 -10.96
N THR A 198 -6.83 -0.02 -9.67
CA THR A 198 -5.76 -0.53 -8.80
C THR A 198 -5.91 -2.03 -8.57
N ARG A 199 -7.12 -2.54 -8.26
CA ARG A 199 -7.37 -3.98 -8.10
C ARG A 199 -6.94 -4.75 -9.34
N GLN A 200 -7.32 -4.28 -10.52
CA GLN A 200 -6.92 -4.90 -11.78
C GLN A 200 -5.40 -4.92 -11.97
N ALA A 201 -4.72 -3.81 -11.66
CA ALA A 201 -3.28 -3.69 -11.81
C ALA A 201 -2.48 -4.61 -10.87
N ILE A 202 -2.99 -4.83 -9.63
CA ILE A 202 -2.30 -5.67 -8.64
C ILE A 202 -2.80 -7.13 -8.60
N GLY A 203 -3.88 -7.45 -9.34
CA GLY A 203 -4.49 -8.77 -9.33
C GLY A 203 -5.31 -9.06 -8.06
N ASP A 204 -5.81 -8.02 -7.38
CA ASP A 204 -6.67 -8.19 -6.19
C ASP A 204 -8.09 -8.56 -6.63
N VAL A 205 -8.47 -9.81 -6.41
CA VAL A 205 -9.84 -10.29 -6.64
C VAL A 205 -10.63 -10.06 -5.37
N PRO A 206 -11.73 -9.28 -5.40
CA PRO A 206 -12.60 -9.11 -4.24
C PRO A 206 -13.10 -10.48 -3.74
N ASP A 207 -12.99 -10.72 -2.45
CA ASP A 207 -13.64 -11.85 -1.82
C ASP A 207 -15.15 -11.61 -1.85
N PRO A 208 -15.95 -12.45 -2.55
CA PRO A 208 -17.39 -12.27 -2.65
C PRO A 208 -18.07 -12.26 -1.28
N ASP A 209 -17.54 -12.97 -0.30
CA ASP A 209 -18.14 -13.09 1.04
C ASP A 209 -17.93 -11.82 1.91
N LEU A 210 -17.03 -10.90 1.52
CA LEU A 210 -16.80 -9.64 2.24
C LEU A 210 -17.76 -8.51 1.83
N ASN A 211 -18.47 -8.65 0.72
CA ASN A 211 -19.39 -7.62 0.21
C ASN A 211 -20.86 -7.84 0.64
N ASP A 212 -21.24 -9.00 1.16
CA ASP A 212 -22.64 -9.34 1.48
C ASP A 212 -23.17 -8.75 2.80
N ASN A 213 -22.41 -7.86 3.47
CA ASN A 213 -22.87 -7.22 4.71
C ASN A 213 -23.32 -5.76 4.52
N LEU A 214 -23.75 -5.38 3.31
CA LEU A 214 -24.18 -4.00 2.98
C LEU A 214 -25.66 -3.88 2.62
N ASP A 215 -26.52 -4.82 3.04
CA ASP A 215 -28.00 -4.69 2.99
C ASP A 215 -28.59 -4.27 4.35
#